data_34a6b55ce47c3e974d89df58b72e3a09
#
_entry.id   34a6b55ce47c3e974d89df58b72e3a09
#
_cell.length_a   1.000
_cell.length_b   1.000
_cell.length_c   1.000
_cell.angle_alpha   90.00
_cell.angle_beta   90.00
_cell.angle_gamma   90.00
#
_symmetry.space_group_name_H-M   'P 1'
#
loop_
_entity.id
_entity.type
_entity.pdbx_description
1 polymer ?
#
loop_
_entity_poly.entity_id
_entity_poly.type
_entity_poly.pdbx_seq_one_letter_code
_entity_poly.pdbx_strand_id
1 'polypeptide(L)'
;MAPRNLNAFHGSKVRLAAPCPEDCMRLARYTDNYEYLRNLDTDIAVPLTPDETGSSAVRRDNGFEFALRTLEDNRFIGFTALYRIEWNNRSARLAIGIGEDKDRGQGYGSDALALIIRYGFHELNLNRIALEVIEYNEAARRAYVKAGFREEGRQRSAVLRDGTHYDLISMSILAEEWAAQTGLPLSFQSTSTSAKQKSDYAASTLPVAAASDQPRIGVGAVILNERNEVLLVWRNRQPEQYTWSIPGGKVDPYESLETAVIREIKEEVDLDIAIDQLLCTAETIRPEREEHWISVLYSARNTRGIARNLEEGGAIGEIGWFPLDDLPSPLACFAVPGLEAAKRLYLD
;
A
#
# COMPACT_ATOMS: atom_id res chain seq x y z
N MET A 1 22.75 -26.75 -2.14
CA MET A 1 22.25 -26.40 -3.49
C MET A 1 22.07 -24.90 -3.51
N ALA A 2 22.78 -24.20 -4.41
CA ALA A 2 22.60 -22.75 -4.57
C ALA A 2 21.14 -22.45 -4.98
N PRO A 3 20.54 -21.36 -4.53
CA PRO A 3 19.19 -21.00 -4.93
C PRO A 3 19.19 -20.84 -6.44
N ARG A 4 18.29 -21.54 -7.14
CA ARG A 4 17.99 -21.24 -8.54
C ARG A 4 17.62 -19.78 -8.62
N ASN A 5 18.37 -19.03 -9.39
CA ASN A 5 18.11 -17.62 -9.68
C ASN A 5 16.81 -17.56 -10.52
N LEU A 6 15.68 -17.70 -9.84
CA LEU A 6 14.35 -17.63 -10.44
C LEU A 6 14.09 -16.14 -10.71
N ASN A 7 14.22 -15.73 -11.97
CA ASN A 7 13.78 -14.40 -12.37
C ASN A 7 12.30 -14.26 -12.00
N ALA A 8 12.00 -13.38 -11.04
CA ALA A 8 10.65 -13.19 -10.51
C ALA A 8 9.64 -12.78 -11.59
N PHE A 9 10.13 -12.19 -12.69
CA PHE A 9 9.31 -11.69 -13.79
C PHE A 9 9.16 -12.64 -14.97
N HIS A 10 9.83 -13.81 -14.98
CA HIS A 10 9.79 -14.75 -16.09
C HIS A 10 9.12 -16.07 -15.67
N GLY A 11 8.09 -16.45 -16.41
CA GLY A 11 7.41 -17.75 -16.30
C GLY A 11 7.96 -18.77 -17.29
N SER A 12 7.11 -19.71 -17.66
CA SER A 12 7.40 -20.72 -18.67
C SER A 12 6.99 -20.29 -20.09
N LYS A 13 6.02 -19.39 -20.20
CA LYS A 13 5.41 -18.92 -21.46
C LYS A 13 5.33 -17.41 -21.57
N VAL A 14 5.20 -16.72 -20.43
CA VAL A 14 5.04 -15.29 -20.39
C VAL A 14 6.03 -14.64 -19.40
N ARG A 15 6.17 -13.34 -19.54
CA ARG A 15 6.87 -12.51 -18.56
C ARG A 15 6.02 -11.32 -18.12
N LEU A 16 6.26 -10.86 -16.91
CA LEU A 16 5.78 -9.57 -16.39
C LEU A 16 6.71 -8.47 -16.89
N ALA A 17 6.17 -7.45 -17.53
CA ALA A 17 6.92 -6.32 -18.06
C ALA A 17 6.31 -5.00 -17.59
N ALA A 18 7.10 -3.93 -17.59
CA ALA A 18 6.56 -2.60 -17.41
C ALA A 18 5.63 -2.26 -18.59
N PRO A 19 4.41 -1.70 -18.34
CA PRO A 19 3.54 -1.21 -19.40
C PRO A 19 4.23 -0.07 -20.18
N CYS A 20 3.99 -0.03 -21.48
CA CYS A 20 4.47 1.05 -22.35
C CYS A 20 3.29 1.70 -23.11
N PRO A 21 3.46 2.89 -23.72
CA PRO A 21 2.36 3.58 -24.41
C PRO A 21 1.71 2.76 -25.53
N GLU A 22 2.47 1.92 -26.22
CA GLU A 22 1.96 1.05 -27.27
C GLU A 22 1.02 -0.04 -26.73
N ASP A 23 1.21 -0.44 -25.48
CA ASP A 23 0.34 -1.41 -24.82
C ASP A 23 -1.04 -0.81 -24.56
N CYS A 24 -1.13 0.51 -24.26
CA CYS A 24 -2.40 1.22 -24.09
C CYS A 24 -3.26 1.18 -25.34
N MET A 25 -2.64 1.36 -26.52
CA MET A 25 -3.35 1.27 -27.80
C MET A 25 -3.89 -0.16 -28.05
N ARG A 26 -3.15 -1.19 -27.62
CA ARG A 26 -3.62 -2.58 -27.78
C ARG A 26 -4.69 -2.91 -26.75
N LEU A 27 -4.54 -2.44 -25.53
CA LEU A 27 -5.52 -2.62 -24.47
C LEU A 27 -6.86 -1.95 -24.84
N ALA A 28 -6.82 -0.74 -25.39
CA ALA A 28 -8.01 -0.05 -25.90
C ALA A 28 -8.74 -0.92 -26.95
N ARG A 29 -8.02 -1.51 -27.92
CA ARG A 29 -8.62 -2.41 -28.90
C ARG A 29 -9.26 -3.66 -28.29
N TYR A 30 -8.76 -4.15 -27.17
CA TYR A 30 -9.39 -5.28 -26.48
C TYR A 30 -10.74 -4.87 -25.90
N THR A 31 -10.91 -3.60 -25.53
CA THR A 31 -12.18 -3.06 -25.04
C THR A 31 -13.25 -2.90 -26.14
N ASP A 32 -12.89 -2.96 -27.42
CA ASP A 32 -13.87 -3.07 -28.54
C ASP A 32 -14.60 -4.42 -28.52
N ASN A 33 -14.06 -5.42 -27.84
CA ASN A 33 -14.68 -6.71 -27.67
C ASN A 33 -15.62 -6.72 -26.45
N TYR A 34 -16.91 -6.73 -26.70
CA TYR A 34 -17.95 -6.71 -25.68
C TYR A 34 -17.87 -7.90 -24.71
N GLU A 35 -17.56 -9.11 -25.23
CA GLU A 35 -17.40 -10.31 -24.40
C GLU A 35 -16.18 -10.20 -23.48
N TYR A 36 -15.07 -9.63 -23.98
CA TYR A 36 -13.87 -9.36 -23.16
C TYR A 36 -14.21 -8.47 -21.97
N LEU A 37 -14.87 -7.34 -22.20
CA LEU A 37 -15.25 -6.41 -21.14
C LEU A 37 -16.18 -7.06 -20.10
N ARG A 38 -17.17 -7.79 -20.54
CA ARG A 38 -18.14 -8.46 -19.66
C ARG A 38 -17.53 -9.57 -18.80
N ASN A 39 -16.42 -10.15 -19.23
CA ASN A 39 -15.68 -11.15 -18.46
C ASN A 39 -14.61 -10.52 -17.55
N LEU A 40 -14.23 -9.27 -17.78
CA LEU A 40 -13.16 -8.58 -17.07
C LEU A 40 -13.61 -8.13 -15.67
N ASP A 41 -14.77 -7.46 -15.61
CA ASP A 41 -15.33 -6.90 -14.39
C ASP A 41 -16.87 -6.82 -14.40
N THR A 42 -17.43 -6.18 -13.39
CA THR A 42 -18.89 -5.99 -13.23
C THR A 42 -19.40 -4.67 -13.80
N ASP A 43 -18.53 -3.81 -14.27
CA ASP A 43 -18.87 -2.48 -14.77
C ASP A 43 -19.64 -2.53 -16.10
N ILE A 44 -20.19 -1.39 -16.49
CA ILE A 44 -20.84 -1.24 -17.79
C ILE A 44 -19.76 -1.38 -18.86
N ALA A 45 -19.99 -2.28 -19.82
CA ALA A 45 -19.07 -2.48 -20.94
C ALA A 45 -19.06 -1.25 -21.86
N VAL A 46 -17.96 -0.50 -21.86
CA VAL A 46 -17.73 0.70 -22.67
C VAL A 46 -16.35 0.58 -23.33
N PRO A 47 -16.24 0.73 -24.65
CA PRO A 47 -14.93 0.83 -25.30
C PRO A 47 -14.15 2.03 -24.76
N LEU A 48 -12.87 1.82 -24.48
CA LEU A 48 -11.98 2.83 -23.90
C LEU A 48 -10.99 3.35 -24.92
N THR A 49 -10.64 4.63 -24.82
CA THR A 49 -9.54 5.22 -25.58
C THR A 49 -8.18 4.80 -25.02
N PRO A 50 -7.07 4.92 -25.78
CA PRO A 50 -5.73 4.64 -25.26
C PRO A 50 -5.35 5.47 -24.04
N ASP A 51 -5.82 6.73 -23.95
CA ASP A 51 -5.55 7.59 -22.81
C ASP A 51 -6.28 7.12 -21.55
N GLU A 52 -7.51 6.64 -21.69
CA GLU A 52 -8.28 6.05 -20.57
C GLU A 52 -7.65 4.76 -20.08
N THR A 53 -7.17 3.90 -20.98
CA THR A 53 -6.47 2.67 -20.60
C THR A 53 -5.09 2.94 -20.00
N GLY A 54 -4.41 4.01 -20.42
CA GLY A 54 -3.12 4.44 -19.89
C GLY A 54 -3.18 5.07 -18.50
N SER A 55 -4.34 5.63 -18.13
CA SER A 55 -4.61 6.19 -16.82
C SER A 55 -5.15 5.15 -15.82
N SER A 56 -4.67 3.91 -15.92
CA SER A 56 -5.15 2.75 -15.16
C SER A 56 -5.50 3.09 -13.71
N ALA A 57 -6.70 2.70 -13.31
CA ALA A 57 -7.18 2.83 -11.93
C ALA A 57 -6.25 2.14 -10.93
N VAL A 58 -5.57 1.08 -11.35
CA VAL A 58 -4.63 0.30 -10.53
C VAL A 58 -3.50 1.14 -9.97
N ARG A 59 -2.91 2.04 -10.77
CA ARG A 59 -1.84 2.93 -10.30
C ARG A 59 -2.35 4.00 -9.32
N ARG A 60 -3.61 4.40 -9.48
CA ARG A 60 -4.26 5.34 -8.55
C ARG A 60 -4.67 4.69 -7.25
N ASP A 61 -4.94 3.37 -7.27
CA ASP A 61 -5.47 2.60 -6.15
C ASP A 61 -4.38 1.85 -5.37
N ASN A 62 -3.18 2.40 -5.24
CA ASN A 62 -2.09 1.76 -4.52
C ASN A 62 -1.85 0.31 -5.02
N GLY A 63 -1.35 0.18 -6.27
CA GLY A 63 -1.18 -1.11 -6.90
C GLY A 63 0.02 -1.22 -7.83
N PHE A 64 0.31 -2.45 -8.26
CA PHE A 64 1.36 -2.81 -9.22
C PHE A 64 0.71 -3.48 -10.43
N GLU A 65 0.91 -2.89 -11.58
CA GLU A 65 0.41 -3.38 -12.86
C GLU A 65 1.56 -3.79 -13.78
N PHE A 66 1.36 -4.89 -14.47
CA PHE A 66 2.32 -5.45 -15.41
C PHE A 66 1.66 -5.74 -16.76
N ALA A 67 2.35 -5.41 -17.82
CA ALA A 67 2.07 -5.92 -19.16
C ALA A 67 2.47 -7.40 -19.24
N LEU A 68 1.60 -8.23 -19.78
CA LEU A 68 1.90 -9.63 -20.06
C LEU A 68 2.47 -9.76 -21.47
N ARG A 69 3.69 -10.28 -21.58
CA ARG A 69 4.36 -10.54 -22.86
C ARG A 69 4.74 -11.98 -22.99
N THR A 70 4.54 -12.53 -24.18
CA THR A 70 5.03 -13.87 -24.53
C THR A 70 6.56 -13.93 -24.47
N LEU A 71 7.12 -15.07 -24.06
CA LEU A 71 8.57 -15.29 -24.08
C LEU A 71 9.11 -15.53 -25.49
N GLU A 72 8.30 -16.06 -26.38
CA GLU A 72 8.70 -16.45 -27.73
C GLU A 72 9.00 -15.24 -28.62
N ASP A 73 8.06 -14.30 -28.71
CA ASP A 73 8.13 -13.17 -29.65
C ASP A 73 7.94 -11.80 -28.95
N ASN A 74 7.95 -11.78 -27.62
CA ASN A 74 7.81 -10.57 -26.80
C ASN A 74 6.51 -9.78 -27.07
N ARG A 75 5.50 -10.43 -27.60
CA ARG A 75 4.21 -9.83 -27.96
C ARG A 75 3.37 -9.54 -26.71
N PHE A 76 2.78 -8.35 -26.66
CA PHE A 76 1.80 -8.00 -25.63
C PHE A 76 0.52 -8.81 -25.83
N ILE A 77 0.03 -9.45 -24.77
CA ILE A 77 -1.18 -10.29 -24.80
C ILE A 77 -2.23 -9.91 -23.75
N GLY A 78 -1.91 -8.94 -22.88
CA GLY A 78 -2.82 -8.54 -21.82
C GLY A 78 -2.09 -7.92 -20.63
N PHE A 79 -2.75 -7.91 -19.50
CA PHE A 79 -2.21 -7.35 -18.27
C PHE A 79 -2.49 -8.21 -17.05
N THR A 80 -1.77 -7.97 -15.97
CA THR A 80 -2.11 -8.43 -14.63
C THR A 80 -1.71 -7.39 -13.60
N ALA A 81 -2.43 -7.35 -12.48
CA ALA A 81 -2.20 -6.36 -11.44
C ALA A 81 -2.52 -6.91 -10.05
N LEU A 82 -1.78 -6.40 -9.06
CA LEU A 82 -2.20 -6.41 -7.67
C LEU A 82 -2.56 -4.98 -7.29
N TYR A 83 -3.75 -4.74 -6.77
CA TYR A 83 -4.29 -3.43 -6.48
C TYR A 83 -5.07 -3.42 -5.16
N ARG A 84 -5.44 -2.23 -4.68
CA ARG A 84 -6.04 -2.03 -3.35
C ARG A 84 -5.23 -2.75 -2.28
N ILE A 85 -3.92 -2.48 -2.27
CA ILE A 85 -3.01 -3.13 -1.34
C ILE A 85 -3.22 -2.52 0.03
N GLU A 86 -3.60 -3.34 0.98
CA GLU A 86 -3.72 -3.01 2.39
C GLU A 86 -2.45 -3.49 3.11
N TRP A 87 -1.47 -2.63 3.23
CA TRP A 87 -0.16 -2.99 3.78
C TRP A 87 -0.22 -3.49 5.22
N ASN A 88 -1.09 -2.90 6.04
CA ASN A 88 -1.35 -3.31 7.42
C ASN A 88 -1.93 -4.73 7.52
N ASN A 89 -2.82 -5.10 6.60
CA ASN A 89 -3.45 -6.41 6.51
C ASN A 89 -2.64 -7.37 5.64
N ARG A 90 -1.60 -6.88 4.94
CA ARG A 90 -0.81 -7.64 3.98
C ARG A 90 -1.69 -8.35 2.95
N SER A 91 -2.70 -7.63 2.46
CA SER A 91 -3.69 -8.14 1.52
C SER A 91 -3.74 -7.29 0.25
N ALA A 92 -4.13 -7.91 -0.87
CA ALA A 92 -4.33 -7.23 -2.14
C ALA A 92 -5.46 -7.88 -2.94
N ARG A 93 -5.99 -7.12 -3.91
CA ARG A 93 -6.85 -7.65 -4.97
C ARG A 93 -6.04 -7.95 -6.22
N LEU A 94 -6.44 -9.00 -6.95
CA LEU A 94 -5.81 -9.40 -8.20
C LEU A 94 -6.75 -9.12 -9.37
N ALA A 95 -6.19 -8.56 -10.44
CA ALA A 95 -6.82 -8.48 -11.75
C ALA A 95 -5.91 -9.13 -12.81
N ILE A 96 -6.53 -9.77 -13.81
CA ILE A 96 -5.84 -10.34 -14.96
C ILE A 96 -6.77 -10.34 -16.17
N GLY A 97 -6.24 -9.91 -17.32
CA GLY A 97 -6.96 -9.92 -18.58
C GLY A 97 -6.06 -10.42 -19.73
N ILE A 98 -6.52 -11.44 -20.47
CA ILE A 98 -5.93 -11.87 -21.75
C ILE A 98 -6.82 -11.36 -22.87
N GLY A 99 -6.27 -10.54 -23.75
CA GLY A 99 -7.03 -9.75 -24.70
C GLY A 99 -7.66 -10.58 -25.83
N GLU A 100 -6.85 -11.20 -26.66
CA GLU A 100 -7.32 -11.86 -27.87
C GLU A 100 -7.73 -13.33 -27.62
N ASP A 101 -8.78 -13.78 -28.27
CA ASP A 101 -9.32 -15.15 -28.12
C ASP A 101 -8.29 -16.20 -28.49
N LYS A 102 -7.46 -15.94 -29.52
CA LYS A 102 -6.37 -16.86 -29.92
C LYS A 102 -5.33 -17.10 -28.83
N ASP A 103 -5.21 -16.18 -27.88
CA ASP A 103 -4.26 -16.26 -26.77
C ASP A 103 -4.88 -16.95 -25.54
N ARG A 104 -6.20 -17.12 -25.53
CA ARG A 104 -6.91 -17.86 -24.49
C ARG A 104 -6.74 -19.37 -24.67
N GLY A 105 -6.79 -20.13 -23.60
CA GLY A 105 -6.62 -21.59 -23.64
C GLY A 105 -5.18 -22.07 -23.88
N GLN A 106 -4.22 -21.18 -24.17
CA GLN A 106 -2.81 -21.49 -24.45
C GLN A 106 -1.95 -21.67 -23.18
N GLY A 107 -2.55 -21.47 -22.00
CA GLY A 107 -1.87 -21.55 -20.72
C GLY A 107 -1.18 -20.26 -20.28
N TYR A 108 -1.24 -19.17 -21.06
CA TYR A 108 -0.66 -17.88 -20.73
C TYR A 108 -1.23 -17.30 -19.42
N GLY A 109 -2.56 -17.36 -19.23
CA GLY A 109 -3.20 -16.89 -18.01
C GLY A 109 -2.76 -17.67 -16.77
N SER A 110 -2.61 -19.00 -16.86
CA SER A 110 -2.13 -19.81 -15.74
C SER A 110 -0.68 -19.51 -15.37
N ASP A 111 0.17 -19.28 -16.38
CA ASP A 111 1.58 -18.92 -16.16
C ASP A 111 1.71 -17.52 -15.56
N ALA A 112 0.89 -16.56 -16.04
CA ALA A 112 0.81 -15.20 -15.50
C ALA A 112 0.31 -15.20 -14.05
N LEU A 113 -0.71 -16.00 -13.71
CA LEU A 113 -1.19 -16.17 -12.34
C LEU A 113 -0.08 -16.68 -11.40
N ALA A 114 0.67 -17.68 -11.83
CA ALA A 114 1.79 -18.20 -11.02
C ALA A 114 2.85 -17.13 -10.76
N LEU A 115 3.13 -16.26 -11.74
CA LEU A 115 4.08 -15.16 -11.61
C LEU A 115 3.59 -14.09 -10.65
N ILE A 116 2.38 -13.58 -10.84
CA ILE A 116 1.86 -12.46 -10.04
C ILE A 116 1.58 -12.87 -8.59
N ILE A 117 1.14 -14.09 -8.34
CA ILE A 117 0.97 -14.64 -6.99
C ILE A 117 2.33 -14.74 -6.30
N ARG A 118 3.34 -15.29 -6.96
CA ARG A 118 4.71 -15.35 -6.44
C ARG A 118 5.25 -13.95 -6.14
N TYR A 119 5.05 -12.99 -7.03
CA TYR A 119 5.43 -11.60 -6.83
C TYR A 119 4.75 -11.03 -5.58
N GLY A 120 3.45 -11.20 -5.42
CA GLY A 120 2.70 -10.73 -4.27
C GLY A 120 3.21 -11.30 -2.94
N PHE A 121 3.52 -12.61 -2.89
CA PHE A 121 3.97 -13.24 -1.66
C PHE A 121 5.45 -13.03 -1.35
N HIS A 122 6.33 -12.96 -2.37
CA HIS A 122 7.77 -12.85 -2.15
C HIS A 122 8.30 -11.42 -2.16
N GLU A 123 7.83 -10.58 -3.10
CA GLU A 123 8.32 -9.20 -3.21
C GLU A 123 7.51 -8.22 -2.36
N LEU A 124 6.18 -8.34 -2.39
CA LEU A 124 5.31 -7.45 -1.61
C LEU A 124 5.03 -7.98 -0.20
N ASN A 125 5.52 -9.17 0.15
CA ASN A 125 5.33 -9.80 1.45
C ASN A 125 3.85 -9.87 1.88
N LEU A 126 2.94 -10.07 0.93
CA LEU A 126 1.51 -10.21 1.21
C LEU A 126 1.24 -11.51 1.95
N ASN A 127 0.14 -11.56 2.69
CA ASN A 127 -0.40 -12.76 3.33
C ASN A 127 -1.61 -13.31 2.59
N ARG A 128 -2.32 -12.45 1.85
CA ARG A 128 -3.58 -12.78 1.19
C ARG A 128 -3.68 -12.09 -0.16
N ILE A 129 -4.09 -12.82 -1.18
CA ILE A 129 -4.47 -12.27 -2.49
C ILE A 129 -5.89 -12.72 -2.76
N ALA A 130 -6.78 -11.77 -3.04
CA ALA A 130 -8.20 -11.99 -3.30
C ALA A 130 -8.59 -11.51 -4.70
N LEU A 131 -9.68 -12.06 -5.21
CA LEU A 131 -10.29 -11.63 -6.46
C LEU A 131 -11.81 -11.86 -6.44
N GLU A 132 -12.48 -11.30 -7.41
CA GLU A 132 -13.87 -11.59 -7.69
C GLU A 132 -14.01 -12.12 -9.12
N VAL A 133 -14.93 -13.05 -9.33
CA VAL A 133 -15.21 -13.62 -10.65
C VAL A 133 -16.72 -13.81 -10.82
N ILE A 134 -17.23 -13.43 -11.99
CA ILE A 134 -18.65 -13.59 -12.30
C ILE A 134 -18.93 -15.07 -12.57
N GLU A 135 -20.03 -15.57 -12.05
CA GLU A 135 -20.41 -16.99 -12.08
C GLU A 135 -20.29 -17.64 -13.48
N TYR A 136 -20.69 -16.92 -14.54
CA TYR A 136 -20.63 -17.44 -15.90
C TYR A 136 -19.22 -17.53 -16.49
N ASN A 137 -18.21 -16.87 -15.88
CA ASN A 137 -16.82 -16.94 -16.33
C ASN A 137 -16.12 -18.21 -15.83
N GLU A 138 -16.61 -19.37 -16.25
CA GLU A 138 -16.07 -20.65 -15.81
C GLU A 138 -14.59 -20.85 -16.16
N ALA A 139 -14.12 -20.27 -17.26
CA ALA A 139 -12.73 -20.41 -17.69
C ALA A 139 -11.78 -19.74 -16.67
N ALA A 140 -12.08 -18.52 -16.24
CA ALA A 140 -11.32 -17.83 -15.22
C ALA A 140 -11.41 -18.55 -13.88
N ARG A 141 -12.62 -18.99 -13.48
CA ARG A 141 -12.82 -19.71 -12.23
C ARG A 141 -11.99 -20.98 -12.14
N ARG A 142 -11.97 -21.79 -13.22
CA ARG A 142 -11.09 -22.99 -13.30
C ARG A 142 -9.60 -22.62 -13.21
N ALA A 143 -9.17 -21.52 -13.84
CA ALA A 143 -7.79 -21.06 -13.77
C ALA A 143 -7.41 -20.64 -12.35
N TYR A 144 -8.29 -19.93 -11.62
CA TYR A 144 -8.07 -19.53 -10.24
C TYR A 144 -8.02 -20.72 -9.29
N VAL A 145 -8.95 -21.66 -9.39
CA VAL A 145 -8.90 -22.91 -8.60
C VAL A 145 -7.60 -23.66 -8.83
N LYS A 146 -7.16 -23.79 -10.10
CA LYS A 146 -5.88 -24.44 -10.44
C LYS A 146 -4.67 -23.69 -9.84
N ALA A 147 -4.74 -22.36 -9.73
CA ALA A 147 -3.70 -21.54 -9.13
C ALA A 147 -3.70 -21.59 -7.58
N GLY A 148 -4.71 -22.24 -6.98
CA GLY A 148 -4.82 -22.43 -5.53
C GLY A 148 -5.83 -21.52 -4.83
N PHE A 149 -6.57 -20.68 -5.57
CA PHE A 149 -7.63 -19.88 -4.96
C PHE A 149 -8.79 -20.75 -4.49
N ARG A 150 -9.36 -20.38 -3.36
CA ARG A 150 -10.55 -21.00 -2.78
C ARG A 150 -11.71 -20.02 -2.78
N GLU A 151 -12.90 -20.54 -3.06
CA GLU A 151 -14.14 -19.76 -2.94
C GLU A 151 -14.43 -19.48 -1.48
N GLU A 152 -14.74 -18.22 -1.13
CA GLU A 152 -15.05 -17.77 0.22
C GLU A 152 -16.52 -17.40 0.40
N GLY A 153 -17.16 -17.03 -0.71
CA GLY A 153 -18.56 -16.66 -0.68
C GLY A 153 -19.07 -16.19 -2.03
N ARG A 154 -20.40 -15.94 -2.05
CA ARG A 154 -21.11 -15.46 -3.23
C ARG A 154 -22.03 -14.32 -2.88
N GLN A 155 -21.96 -13.26 -3.65
CA GLN A 155 -22.96 -12.20 -3.67
C GLN A 155 -24.05 -12.59 -4.67
N ARG A 156 -25.20 -13.00 -4.16
CA ARG A 156 -26.29 -13.52 -5.00
C ARG A 156 -26.88 -12.42 -5.87
N SER A 157 -27.10 -12.74 -7.16
CA SER A 157 -27.73 -11.82 -8.13
C SER A 157 -27.05 -10.46 -8.24
N ALA A 158 -25.74 -10.40 -8.04
CA ALA A 158 -24.98 -9.15 -8.00
C ALA A 158 -24.68 -8.56 -9.38
N VAL A 159 -24.74 -9.37 -10.43
CA VAL A 159 -24.43 -8.94 -11.80
C VAL A 159 -25.63 -9.19 -12.70
N LEU A 160 -26.11 -8.16 -13.39
CA LEU A 160 -27.17 -8.25 -14.38
C LEU A 160 -26.58 -8.21 -15.79
N ARG A 161 -26.83 -9.25 -16.59
CA ARG A 161 -26.43 -9.30 -18.02
C ARG A 161 -27.57 -9.85 -18.84
N ASP A 162 -27.99 -9.11 -19.88
CA ASP A 162 -29.04 -9.51 -20.82
C ASP A 162 -30.32 -10.00 -20.14
N GLY A 163 -30.73 -9.31 -19.04
CA GLY A 163 -31.93 -9.67 -18.26
C GLY A 163 -31.76 -10.86 -17.32
N THR A 164 -30.58 -11.49 -17.28
CA THR A 164 -30.25 -12.60 -16.38
C THR A 164 -29.36 -12.13 -15.23
N HIS A 165 -29.70 -12.51 -14.01
CA HIS A 165 -28.87 -12.26 -12.85
C HIS A 165 -27.87 -13.39 -12.61
N TYR A 166 -26.64 -13.01 -12.29
CA TYR A 166 -25.55 -13.91 -11.97
C TYR A 166 -24.95 -13.58 -10.63
N ASP A 167 -24.40 -14.57 -9.95
CA ASP A 167 -23.65 -14.39 -8.72
C ASP A 167 -22.25 -13.83 -9.00
N LEU A 168 -21.75 -13.02 -8.06
CA LEU A 168 -20.34 -12.62 -8.01
C LEU A 168 -19.64 -13.46 -6.94
N ILE A 169 -18.64 -14.24 -7.36
CA ILE A 169 -17.94 -15.19 -6.52
C ILE A 169 -16.66 -14.55 -6.01
N SER A 170 -16.51 -14.47 -4.69
CA SER A 170 -15.26 -14.03 -4.03
C SER A 170 -14.35 -15.22 -3.81
N MET A 171 -13.08 -15.09 -4.21
CA MET A 171 -12.06 -16.12 -4.05
C MET A 171 -10.77 -15.53 -3.48
N SER A 172 -10.00 -16.33 -2.76
CA SER A 172 -8.68 -15.93 -2.26
C SER A 172 -7.71 -17.08 -2.17
N ILE A 173 -6.44 -16.73 -2.03
CA ILE A 173 -5.32 -17.62 -1.70
C ILE A 173 -4.48 -17.00 -0.59
N LEU A 174 -4.11 -17.81 0.39
CA LEU A 174 -3.22 -17.41 1.46
C LEU A 174 -1.78 -17.82 1.18
N ALA A 175 -0.83 -17.05 1.69
CA ALA A 175 0.59 -17.31 1.51
C ALA A 175 1.00 -18.73 1.95
N GLU A 176 0.49 -19.20 3.10
CA GLU A 176 0.77 -20.54 3.62
C GLU A 176 0.21 -21.65 2.70
N GLU A 177 -0.98 -21.45 2.14
CA GLU A 177 -1.61 -22.40 1.22
C GLU A 177 -0.81 -22.50 -0.09
N TRP A 178 -0.37 -21.34 -0.61
CA TRP A 178 0.47 -21.29 -1.79
C TRP A 178 1.84 -21.94 -1.55
N ALA A 179 2.49 -21.67 -0.41
CA ALA A 179 3.76 -22.29 -0.05
C ALA A 179 3.63 -23.83 0.07
N ALA A 180 2.56 -24.31 0.68
CA ALA A 180 2.28 -25.74 0.81
C ALA A 180 2.06 -26.41 -0.56
N GLN A 181 1.38 -25.72 -1.47
CA GLN A 181 1.09 -26.22 -2.82
C GLN A 181 2.32 -26.22 -3.74
N THR A 182 3.16 -25.18 -3.65
CA THR A 182 4.31 -24.99 -4.55
C THR A 182 5.61 -25.59 -4.02
N GLY A 183 5.70 -25.85 -2.71
CA GLY A 183 6.93 -26.24 -2.04
C GLY A 183 7.97 -25.09 -1.96
N LEU A 184 7.60 -23.86 -2.29
CA LEU A 184 8.46 -22.70 -2.21
C LEU A 184 8.37 -22.10 -0.78
N PRO A 185 9.51 -21.82 -0.12
CA PRO A 185 9.48 -21.19 1.20
C PRO A 185 8.98 -19.76 1.10
N LEU A 186 8.21 -19.32 2.08
CA LEU A 186 7.89 -17.91 2.26
C LEU A 186 9.11 -17.17 2.79
N SER A 187 9.44 -16.02 2.22
CA SER A 187 10.62 -15.23 2.60
C SER A 187 10.61 -14.73 4.05
N PHE A 188 9.44 -14.74 4.70
CA PHE A 188 9.24 -14.29 6.10
C PHE A 188 9.16 -15.44 7.11
N GLN A 189 9.36 -16.71 6.73
CA GLN A 189 9.52 -17.78 7.70
C GLN A 189 10.94 -17.76 8.27
N SER A 190 11.17 -16.90 9.27
CA SER A 190 12.23 -17.16 10.22
C SER A 190 11.93 -18.50 10.87
N THR A 191 12.89 -19.42 10.80
CA THR A 191 12.88 -20.75 11.38
C THR A 191 12.32 -20.76 12.82
N SER A 192 11.03 -21.02 12.97
CA SER A 192 10.50 -21.50 14.24
C SER A 192 10.32 -23.01 14.13
N THR A 193 11.33 -23.72 14.59
CA THR A 193 11.27 -25.16 14.82
C THR A 193 10.09 -25.49 15.72
N SER A 194 9.22 -26.34 15.20
CA SER A 194 8.10 -26.95 15.88
C SER A 194 8.45 -27.46 17.28
N ALA A 195 7.67 -27.05 18.26
CA ALA A 195 7.34 -27.93 19.38
C ALA A 195 5.90 -27.68 19.82
N LYS A 196 5.05 -28.67 19.56
CA LYS A 196 3.79 -28.83 20.29
C LYS A 196 4.06 -28.81 21.79
N GLN A 197 3.51 -27.81 22.48
CA GLN A 197 3.12 -28.02 23.89
C GLN A 197 1.85 -27.22 24.16
N LYS A 198 0.83 -27.96 24.54
CA LYS A 198 -0.38 -27.47 25.16
C LYS A 198 -0.08 -26.99 26.58
N SER A 199 -0.81 -25.93 26.95
CA SER A 199 -1.25 -25.65 28.32
C SER A 199 -0.22 -25.13 29.30
N ASP A 200 -0.34 -23.92 29.74
CA ASP A 200 -0.79 -23.49 31.07
C ASP A 200 -0.57 -21.98 31.17
N TYR A 201 -1.68 -21.23 31.11
CA TYR A 201 -1.67 -19.82 31.47
C TYR A 201 -1.56 -19.70 32.99
N ALA A 202 -0.35 -19.49 33.48
CA ALA A 202 -0.12 -18.90 34.79
C ALA A 202 0.49 -17.52 34.60
N ALA A 203 -0.17 -16.52 35.17
CA ALA A 203 0.26 -15.13 35.13
C ALA A 203 1.67 -14.98 35.70
N SER A 204 2.62 -14.50 34.90
CA SER A 204 3.88 -13.94 35.40
C SER A 204 4.39 -12.86 34.45
N THR A 205 4.51 -11.67 35.00
CA THR A 205 5.38 -10.53 34.63
C THR A 205 5.90 -10.50 33.20
N LEU A 206 5.35 -9.57 32.42
CA LEU A 206 5.82 -9.22 31.07
C LEU A 206 7.29 -8.80 31.10
N PRO A 207 8.16 -9.40 30.28
CA PRO A 207 9.48 -8.84 30.02
C PRO A 207 9.33 -7.57 29.19
N VAL A 208 10.15 -6.57 29.48
CA VAL A 208 10.34 -5.36 28.69
C VAL A 208 10.49 -5.73 27.21
N ALA A 209 9.66 -5.12 26.35
CA ALA A 209 9.64 -5.37 24.93
C ALA A 209 11.04 -5.23 24.33
N ALA A 210 11.50 -6.29 23.65
CA ALA A 210 12.65 -6.21 22.76
C ALA A 210 12.37 -5.17 21.67
N ALA A 211 13.39 -4.40 21.29
CA ALA A 211 13.34 -3.42 20.22
C ALA A 211 12.69 -4.06 18.97
N SER A 212 11.68 -3.41 18.42
CA SER A 212 10.98 -3.94 17.23
C SER A 212 11.85 -3.69 16.01
N ASP A 213 12.17 -4.74 15.27
CA ASP A 213 12.85 -4.68 13.96
C ASP A 213 12.00 -3.98 12.86
N GLN A 214 10.88 -3.37 13.22
CA GLN A 214 9.93 -2.75 12.30
C GLN A 214 10.04 -1.22 12.35
N PRO A 215 9.92 -0.54 11.18
CA PRO A 215 9.80 0.91 11.15
C PRO A 215 8.63 1.39 12.02
N ARG A 216 8.87 2.45 12.78
CA ARG A 216 7.83 3.14 13.55
C ARG A 216 7.16 4.18 12.68
N ILE A 217 5.86 4.34 12.80
CA ILE A 217 5.11 5.34 12.05
C ILE A 217 4.86 6.54 12.96
N GLY A 218 5.25 7.71 12.47
CA GLY A 218 4.98 9.00 13.10
C GLY A 218 4.15 9.90 12.18
N VAL A 219 3.49 10.87 12.77
CA VAL A 219 2.76 11.92 12.05
C VAL A 219 3.20 13.27 12.57
N GLY A 220 3.15 14.30 11.72
CA GLY A 220 3.42 15.67 12.11
C GLY A 220 2.68 16.67 11.23
N ALA A 221 2.53 17.89 11.72
CA ALA A 221 1.88 18.94 10.97
C ALA A 221 2.71 20.22 10.88
N VAL A 222 2.82 20.78 9.68
CA VAL A 222 3.20 22.18 9.44
C VAL A 222 1.94 23.00 9.62
N ILE A 223 1.81 23.64 10.79
CA ILE A 223 0.63 24.42 11.16
C ILE A 223 0.94 25.89 10.89
N LEU A 224 0.14 26.52 10.05
CA LEU A 224 0.27 27.92 9.71
C LEU A 224 -0.80 28.76 10.41
N ASN A 225 -0.40 29.95 10.87
CA ASN A 225 -1.32 30.97 11.35
C ASN A 225 -1.74 31.92 10.20
N GLU A 226 -2.57 32.89 10.52
CA GLU A 226 -3.06 33.91 9.56
C GLU A 226 -1.96 34.80 8.95
N ARG A 227 -0.76 34.81 9.55
CA ARG A 227 0.41 35.56 9.07
C ARG A 227 1.38 34.72 8.27
N ASN A 228 1.03 33.46 7.94
CA ASN A 228 1.90 32.46 7.32
C ASN A 228 3.15 32.14 8.18
N GLU A 229 3.05 32.30 9.50
CA GLU A 229 4.09 31.81 10.42
C GLU A 229 3.80 30.35 10.78
N VAL A 230 4.83 29.52 10.86
CA VAL A 230 4.75 28.12 11.24
C VAL A 230 4.98 27.94 12.73
N LEU A 231 4.17 27.08 13.36
CA LEU A 231 4.38 26.66 14.74
C LEU A 231 5.49 25.63 14.80
N LEU A 232 6.51 25.93 15.62
CA LEU A 232 7.59 24.98 15.93
C LEU A 232 7.66 24.76 17.44
N VAL A 233 8.14 23.56 17.81
CA VAL A 233 8.36 23.11 19.18
C VAL A 233 9.83 22.77 19.38
N TRP A 234 10.41 23.19 20.54
CA TRP A 234 11.77 22.82 20.90
C TRP A 234 11.81 21.46 21.56
N ARG A 235 12.60 20.54 21.03
CA ARG A 235 12.70 19.17 21.53
C ARG A 235 13.70 19.05 22.67
N ASN A 236 13.25 18.55 23.81
CA ASN A 236 14.09 18.32 25.00
C ASN A 236 14.53 16.88 25.16
N ARG A 237 14.03 15.95 24.31
CA ARG A 237 14.35 14.51 24.39
C ARG A 237 14.81 13.93 23.05
N GLN A 238 15.45 12.78 23.13
CA GLN A 238 15.79 11.97 21.96
C GLN A 238 14.52 11.42 21.27
N PRO A 239 14.55 11.13 19.95
CA PRO A 239 15.65 11.47 19.04
C PRO A 239 15.67 12.97 18.71
N GLU A 240 16.85 13.47 18.29
CA GLU A 240 17.05 14.87 17.89
C GLU A 240 16.78 15.91 18.98
N GLN A 241 17.29 15.63 20.17
CA GLN A 241 17.26 16.56 21.30
C GLN A 241 17.95 17.87 20.94
N TYR A 242 17.43 18.98 21.44
CA TYR A 242 17.93 20.35 21.24
C TYR A 242 17.80 20.84 19.79
N THR A 243 16.68 20.50 19.14
CA THR A 243 16.32 21.00 17.81
C THR A 243 14.90 21.53 17.79
N TRP A 244 14.61 22.46 16.89
CA TRP A 244 13.26 22.87 16.56
C TRP A 244 12.60 21.86 15.62
N SER A 245 11.36 21.56 15.87
CA SER A 245 10.59 20.58 15.09
C SER A 245 9.16 21.05 14.87
N ILE A 246 8.50 20.48 13.89
CA ILE A 246 7.04 20.54 13.79
C ILE A 246 6.44 19.68 14.90
N PRO A 247 5.28 20.05 15.48
CA PRO A 247 4.58 19.23 16.44
C PRO A 247 4.01 17.96 15.79
N GLY A 248 3.90 16.89 16.58
CA GLY A 248 3.43 15.60 16.13
C GLY A 248 4.04 14.44 16.92
N GLY A 249 3.54 13.24 16.71
CA GLY A 249 3.94 12.11 17.50
C GLY A 249 3.73 10.76 16.82
N LYS A 250 3.49 9.75 17.61
CA LYS A 250 3.38 8.37 17.17
C LYS A 250 1.93 8.01 16.80
N VAL A 251 1.76 7.22 15.76
CA VAL A 251 0.46 6.66 15.41
C VAL A 251 0.16 5.46 16.32
N ASP A 252 -0.99 5.48 16.95
CA ASP A 252 -1.45 4.38 17.78
C ASP A 252 -2.03 3.23 16.94
N PRO A 253 -2.00 1.99 17.45
CA PRO A 253 -2.62 0.87 16.75
C PRO A 253 -4.10 1.14 16.44
N TYR A 254 -4.49 0.89 15.19
CA TYR A 254 -5.86 1.05 14.67
C TYR A 254 -6.34 2.51 14.54
N GLU A 255 -5.46 3.48 14.67
CA GLU A 255 -5.75 4.89 14.46
C GLU A 255 -5.42 5.30 13.02
N SER A 256 -6.26 6.15 12.39
CA SER A 256 -5.91 6.73 11.10
C SER A 256 -4.83 7.81 11.25
N LEU A 257 -4.02 8.02 10.20
CA LEU A 257 -2.94 9.03 10.22
C LEU A 257 -3.48 10.44 10.51
N GLU A 258 -4.63 10.80 9.93
CA GLU A 258 -5.27 12.10 10.14
C GLU A 258 -5.80 12.23 11.58
N THR A 259 -6.37 11.18 12.14
CA THR A 259 -6.81 11.18 13.54
C THR A 259 -5.61 11.33 14.47
N ALA A 260 -4.52 10.59 14.21
CA ALA A 260 -3.30 10.63 15.00
C ALA A 260 -2.70 12.04 15.04
N VAL A 261 -2.55 12.70 13.89
CA VAL A 261 -1.96 14.04 13.86
C VAL A 261 -2.84 15.07 14.58
N ILE A 262 -4.17 14.99 14.45
CA ILE A 262 -5.09 15.89 15.18
C ILE A 262 -4.99 15.67 16.69
N ARG A 263 -4.95 14.41 17.15
CA ARG A 263 -4.80 14.05 18.56
C ARG A 263 -3.47 14.55 19.12
N GLU A 264 -2.35 14.24 18.46
CA GLU A 264 -1.01 14.65 18.91
C GLU A 264 -0.87 16.16 19.01
N ILE A 265 -1.39 16.92 18.01
CA ILE A 265 -1.38 18.37 18.05
C ILE A 265 -2.21 18.90 19.22
N LYS A 266 -3.34 18.27 19.51
CA LYS A 266 -4.17 18.65 20.66
C LYS A 266 -3.49 18.37 21.99
N GLU A 267 -2.81 17.23 22.11
CA GLU A 267 -2.10 16.78 23.30
C GLU A 267 -0.82 17.58 23.55
N GLU A 268 -0.04 17.89 22.52
CA GLU A 268 1.24 18.58 22.66
C GLU A 268 1.09 20.10 22.81
N VAL A 269 0.23 20.72 21.99
CA VAL A 269 0.21 22.18 21.85
C VAL A 269 -1.17 22.84 22.04
N ASP A 270 -2.21 22.11 22.42
CA ASP A 270 -3.60 22.56 22.69
C ASP A 270 -4.28 23.30 21.53
N LEU A 271 -3.98 22.92 20.30
CA LEU A 271 -4.62 23.49 19.12
C LEU A 271 -5.68 22.55 18.54
N ASP A 272 -6.78 23.12 18.07
CA ASP A 272 -7.71 22.44 17.17
C ASP A 272 -7.30 22.82 15.74
N ILE A 273 -6.95 21.82 14.93
CA ILE A 273 -6.47 22.03 13.57
C ILE A 273 -7.45 21.47 12.54
N ALA A 274 -7.42 22.04 11.34
CA ALA A 274 -7.97 21.42 10.13
C ALA A 274 -6.81 21.06 9.20
N ILE A 275 -6.80 19.82 8.77
CA ILE A 275 -5.81 19.32 7.80
C ILE A 275 -6.19 19.86 6.43
N ASP A 276 -5.22 20.51 5.76
CA ASP A 276 -5.39 20.97 4.38
C ASP A 276 -5.04 19.85 3.40
N GLN A 277 -3.83 19.29 3.51
CA GLN A 277 -3.36 18.21 2.63
C GLN A 277 -2.13 17.49 3.19
N LEU A 278 -1.84 16.33 2.60
CA LEU A 278 -0.56 15.65 2.78
C LEU A 278 0.55 16.44 2.07
N LEU A 279 1.63 16.78 2.79
CA LEU A 279 2.80 17.46 2.22
C LEU A 279 3.80 16.46 1.65
N CYS A 280 4.28 15.55 2.47
CA CYS A 280 5.28 14.56 2.09
C CYS A 280 5.40 13.45 3.15
N THR A 281 6.23 12.47 2.85
CA THR A 281 6.77 11.52 3.83
C THR A 281 8.25 11.82 4.06
N ALA A 282 8.73 11.63 5.29
CA ALA A 282 10.13 11.71 5.65
C ALA A 282 10.56 10.39 6.29
N GLU A 283 11.73 9.91 5.93
CA GLU A 283 12.28 8.68 6.50
C GLU A 283 13.54 9.02 7.30
N THR A 284 13.65 8.42 8.49
CA THR A 284 14.83 8.56 9.35
C THR A 284 15.32 7.17 9.72
N ILE A 285 16.50 6.80 9.21
CA ILE A 285 17.14 5.50 9.47
C ILE A 285 18.45 5.76 10.21
N ARG A 286 18.56 5.22 11.43
CA ARG A 286 19.75 5.28 12.28
C ARG A 286 20.02 3.89 12.87
N PRO A 287 20.70 3.00 12.13
CA PRO A 287 20.93 1.61 12.55
C PRO A 287 21.70 1.53 13.87
N GLU A 288 22.62 2.47 14.13
CA GLU A 288 23.42 2.55 15.34
C GLU A 288 22.60 2.86 16.61
N ARG A 289 21.33 3.29 16.45
CA ARG A 289 20.38 3.59 17.53
C ARG A 289 19.15 2.70 17.50
N GLU A 290 19.12 1.71 16.61
CA GLU A 290 17.96 0.86 16.34
C GLU A 290 16.69 1.69 16.04
N GLU A 291 16.89 2.80 15.31
CA GLU A 291 15.83 3.73 14.95
C GLU A 291 15.55 3.67 13.45
N HIS A 292 14.30 3.35 13.13
CA HIS A 292 13.75 3.50 11.79
C HIS A 292 12.35 4.11 11.91
N TRP A 293 12.19 5.34 11.43
CA TRP A 293 10.94 6.08 11.46
C TRP A 293 10.49 6.45 10.05
N ILE A 294 9.21 6.28 9.79
CA ILE A 294 8.51 6.83 8.63
C ILE A 294 7.54 7.87 9.17
N SER A 295 7.79 9.15 8.85
CA SER A 295 6.96 10.27 9.28
C SER A 295 6.07 10.74 8.13
N VAL A 296 4.77 10.84 8.36
CA VAL A 296 3.79 11.36 7.41
C VAL A 296 3.44 12.78 7.81
N LEU A 297 3.73 13.75 6.94
CA LEU A 297 3.69 15.17 7.26
C LEU A 297 2.57 15.88 6.50
N TYR A 298 1.73 16.59 7.23
CA TYR A 298 0.57 17.31 6.72
C TYR A 298 0.77 18.82 6.78
N SER A 299 0.11 19.58 5.90
CA SER A 299 -0.19 20.97 6.15
C SER A 299 -1.53 21.08 6.88
N ALA A 300 -1.59 22.01 7.83
CA ALA A 300 -2.77 22.24 8.60
C ALA A 300 -2.90 23.72 8.97
N ARG A 301 -4.12 24.15 9.24
CA ARG A 301 -4.43 25.48 9.76
C ARG A 301 -4.98 25.40 11.17
N ASN A 302 -4.57 26.34 12.00
CA ASN A 302 -5.18 26.51 13.32
C ASN A 302 -6.62 27.01 13.16
N THR A 303 -7.59 26.25 13.66
CA THR A 303 -9.00 26.62 13.64
C THR A 303 -9.49 27.18 14.96
N ARG A 304 -8.81 26.81 16.07
CA ARG A 304 -9.18 27.25 17.42
C ARG A 304 -8.06 26.98 18.41
N GLY A 305 -7.93 27.85 19.40
CA GLY A 305 -6.99 27.68 20.49
C GLY A 305 -5.81 28.67 20.41
N ILE A 306 -5.06 28.74 21.50
CA ILE A 306 -3.79 29.46 21.59
C ILE A 306 -2.74 28.41 21.92
N ALA A 307 -1.69 28.34 21.09
CA ALA A 307 -0.64 27.35 21.26
C ALA A 307 -0.02 27.42 22.66
N ARG A 308 0.00 26.29 23.35
CA ARG A 308 0.57 26.12 24.70
C ARG A 308 1.27 24.79 24.78
N ASN A 309 2.41 24.72 25.41
CA ASN A 309 3.05 23.47 25.75
C ASN A 309 2.25 22.73 26.83
N LEU A 310 1.68 21.56 26.49
CA LEU A 310 0.95 20.71 27.44
C LEU A 310 1.72 19.42 27.82
N GLU A 311 2.93 19.23 27.33
CA GLU A 311 3.75 18.04 27.62
C GLU A 311 4.27 18.08 29.06
N GLU A 312 3.58 17.41 29.98
CA GLU A 312 3.91 17.34 31.40
C GLU A 312 5.28 16.69 31.70
N GLY A 313 5.80 15.88 30.76
CA GLY A 313 7.10 15.19 30.89
C GLY A 313 8.31 16.00 30.48
N GLY A 314 8.13 17.25 30.04
CA GLY A 314 9.22 18.12 29.59
C GLY A 314 9.88 17.66 28.28
N ALA A 315 9.21 16.85 27.48
CA ALA A 315 9.71 16.38 26.17
C ALA A 315 9.77 17.54 25.17
N ILE A 316 8.84 18.48 25.29
CA ILE A 316 8.82 19.74 24.56
C ILE A 316 9.21 20.86 25.52
N GLY A 317 10.11 21.76 25.11
CA GLY A 317 10.51 22.94 25.82
C GLY A 317 9.72 24.17 25.39
N GLU A 318 10.38 25.05 24.64
CA GLU A 318 9.74 26.24 24.08
C GLU A 318 8.87 25.89 22.87
N ILE A 319 7.86 26.72 22.64
CA ILE A 319 7.06 26.71 21.41
C ILE A 319 7.05 28.14 20.86
N GLY A 320 7.03 28.26 19.54
CA GLY A 320 7.05 29.57 18.88
C GLY A 320 6.49 29.57 17.48
N TRP A 321 6.02 30.73 17.05
CA TRP A 321 5.62 31.00 15.68
C TRP A 321 6.77 31.67 14.94
N PHE A 322 7.16 31.18 13.80
CA PHE A 322 8.28 31.66 13.01
C PHE A 322 7.85 31.88 11.54
N PRO A 323 8.33 32.96 10.91
CA PRO A 323 8.13 33.14 9.48
C PRO A 323 8.64 31.90 8.72
N LEU A 324 7.88 31.44 7.76
CA LEU A 324 8.22 30.20 7.01
C LEU A 324 9.51 30.35 6.18
N ASP A 325 9.88 31.58 5.84
CA ASP A 325 11.12 31.96 5.14
C ASP A 325 12.31 32.25 6.07
N ASP A 326 12.07 32.40 7.39
CA ASP A 326 13.10 32.67 8.39
C ASP A 326 12.97 31.72 9.59
N LEU A 327 13.34 30.47 9.37
CA LEU A 327 13.21 29.40 10.35
C LEU A 327 14.39 29.36 11.32
N PRO A 328 14.17 29.03 12.60
CA PRO A 328 15.23 28.92 13.60
C PRO A 328 16.12 27.69 13.34
N SER A 329 17.33 27.71 13.91
CA SER A 329 18.29 26.60 13.80
C SER A 329 18.76 26.16 15.20
N PRO A 330 19.06 24.85 15.40
CA PRO A 330 18.96 23.74 14.45
C PRO A 330 17.53 23.19 14.28
N LEU A 331 17.23 22.68 13.11
CA LEU A 331 15.96 21.99 12.82
C LEU A 331 16.13 20.47 12.93
N ALA A 332 15.11 19.77 13.39
CA ALA A 332 15.03 18.31 13.36
C ALA A 332 15.00 17.80 11.90
N CYS A 333 15.83 16.79 11.58
CA CYS A 333 16.00 16.36 10.20
C CYS A 333 14.71 15.81 9.58
N PHE A 334 13.83 15.17 10.35
CA PHE A 334 12.54 14.68 9.85
C PHE A 334 11.52 15.82 9.61
N ALA A 335 11.68 16.99 10.20
CA ALA A 335 10.80 18.14 10.00
C ALA A 335 11.16 18.92 8.71
N VAL A 336 12.42 18.90 8.31
CA VAL A 336 12.93 19.67 7.15
C VAL A 336 12.16 19.37 5.85
N PRO A 337 11.90 18.12 5.44
CA PRO A 337 11.16 17.85 4.20
C PRO A 337 9.76 18.46 4.18
N GLY A 338 9.05 18.44 5.32
CA GLY A 338 7.71 19.04 5.44
C GLY A 338 7.74 20.57 5.36
N LEU A 339 8.71 21.18 6.04
CA LEU A 339 8.91 22.64 6.01
C LEU A 339 9.28 23.13 4.59
N GLU A 340 10.16 22.43 3.89
CA GLU A 340 10.51 22.73 2.51
C GLU A 340 9.35 22.53 1.52
N ALA A 341 8.52 21.50 1.74
CA ALA A 341 7.31 21.29 0.96
C ALA A 341 6.29 22.44 1.20
N ALA A 342 6.14 22.87 2.45
CA ALA A 342 5.28 24.00 2.80
C ALA A 342 5.79 25.32 2.19
N LYS A 343 7.09 25.59 2.21
CA LYS A 343 7.67 26.77 1.55
C LYS A 343 7.27 26.83 0.07
N ARG A 344 7.45 25.74 -0.66
CA ARG A 344 7.04 25.66 -2.07
C ARG A 344 5.54 25.85 -2.30
N LEU A 345 4.73 25.46 -1.34
CA LEU A 345 3.27 25.54 -1.46
C LEU A 345 2.72 26.94 -1.14
N TYR A 346 3.34 27.67 -0.21
CA TYR A 346 2.77 28.90 0.35
C TYR A 346 3.59 30.15 0.07
N LEU A 347 4.84 30.05 -0.42
CA LEU A 347 5.71 31.19 -0.71
C LEU A 347 6.02 31.35 -2.23
N ASP A 348 5.95 30.26 -3.01
CA ASP A 348 6.05 30.27 -4.49
C ASP A 348 4.67 30.49 -5.13
#